data_6dd768dedab0fcd389fe7cdda91ff4b0
#
_entry.id   6dd768dedab0fcd389fe7cdda91ff4b0
#
_cell.length_a   1.000
_cell.length_b   1.000
_cell.length_c   1.000
_cell.angle_alpha   90.00
_cell.angle_beta   90.00
_cell.angle_gamma   90.00
#
_symmetry.space_group_name_H-M   'P 1'
#
loop_
_entity.id
_entity.type
_entity.pdbx_description
1 polymer ?
#
loop_
_entity_poly.entity_id
_entity_poly.type
_entity_poly.pdbx_seq_one_letter_code
_entity_poly.pdbx_strand_id
1 'polypeptide(L)'
;MNNMQTETVKDFENKTGYTLEVKDGELHYGGNLDLEGTGITQLPEGLTVGGYLDLRDTGITQLPEGLTVGDNLDLRGTGITQLPEGLTVGGNLDLEGTGITQLPEGLTVDGYLDLEGTGITQLPKGLTVGGYLDLRGTGITQLPEGLTVGGDIYIRGTGITDISNINRNVPAFVQWRNFEYIKVDGIFSKVISHKSKVYKIRQIGETEERFLITDGYGKWSHGDTLKEAKDDLIYKISNRDKSKYENLTLESELTFAQAIEAYRVITGACAAGTKMFVKNVLAERKEKYTISEIIRLTKGQYNCDVFERFFEK
;
A
#
# COMPACT_ATOMS: atom_id res chain seq x y z
N MET A 1 12.72 6.39 25.06
CA MET A 1 11.41 7.02 25.36
C MET A 1 11.55 7.91 26.60
N ASN A 2 10.97 9.10 26.57
CA ASN A 2 10.87 9.95 27.76
C ASN A 2 9.68 9.51 28.65
N ASN A 3 9.57 10.02 29.90
CA ASN A 3 8.51 9.61 30.84
C ASN A 3 7.08 9.83 30.26
N MET A 4 6.88 10.87 29.48
CA MET A 4 5.58 11.21 28.90
C MET A 4 5.15 10.23 27.80
N GLN A 5 6.08 9.81 26.93
CA GLN A 5 5.83 8.76 25.94
C GLN A 5 5.49 7.41 26.58
N THR A 6 6.15 7.07 27.69
CA THR A 6 5.88 5.83 28.42
C THR A 6 4.48 5.82 29.04
N GLU A 7 3.99 6.97 29.50
CA GLU A 7 2.63 7.12 30.06
C GLU A 7 1.57 7.02 28.96
N THR A 8 1.78 7.67 27.81
CA THR A 8 0.88 7.60 26.65
C THR A 8 0.78 6.16 26.10
N VAL A 9 1.91 5.43 26.03
CA VAL A 9 1.90 4.03 25.59
C VAL A 9 1.08 3.16 26.55
N LYS A 10 1.30 3.28 27.86
CA LYS A 10 0.55 2.53 28.87
C LYS A 10 -0.95 2.84 28.84
N ASP A 11 -1.33 4.11 28.70
CA ASP A 11 -2.73 4.51 28.59
C ASP A 11 -3.38 3.92 27.34
N PHE A 12 -2.66 3.95 26.20
CA PHE A 12 -3.09 3.33 24.96
C PHE A 12 -3.30 1.82 25.14
N GLU A 13 -2.30 1.10 25.67
CA GLU A 13 -2.37 -0.36 25.88
C GLU A 13 -3.52 -0.75 26.84
N ASN A 14 -3.71 0.01 27.91
CA ASN A 14 -4.78 -0.23 28.88
C ASN A 14 -6.17 -0.01 28.29
N LYS A 15 -6.35 1.00 27.44
CA LYS A 15 -7.64 1.32 26.82
C LYS A 15 -8.00 0.40 25.68
N THR A 16 -7.00 -0.03 24.91
CA THR A 16 -7.22 -0.76 23.67
C THR A 16 -6.99 -2.26 23.79
N GLY A 17 -6.21 -2.69 24.78
CA GLY A 17 -5.76 -4.09 24.93
C GLY A 17 -4.68 -4.53 23.95
N TYR A 18 -4.22 -3.63 23.07
CA TYR A 18 -3.11 -3.91 22.15
C TYR A 18 -1.78 -3.60 22.83
N THR A 19 -0.79 -4.48 22.66
CA THR A 19 0.57 -4.29 23.19
C THR A 19 1.49 -3.85 22.07
N LEU A 20 2.21 -2.74 22.28
CA LEU A 20 3.15 -2.20 21.31
C LEU A 20 4.57 -2.73 21.54
N GLU A 21 5.28 -3.01 20.45
CA GLU A 21 6.68 -3.41 20.48
C GLU A 21 7.60 -2.21 20.21
N VAL A 22 8.76 -2.18 20.88
CA VAL A 22 9.81 -1.21 20.55
C VAL A 22 10.83 -1.88 19.64
N LYS A 23 11.01 -1.34 18.43
CA LYS A 23 12.00 -1.80 17.44
C LYS A 23 12.80 -0.59 16.96
N ASP A 24 14.12 -0.68 17.07
CA ASP A 24 15.03 0.41 16.66
C ASP A 24 14.72 1.78 17.30
N GLY A 25 14.08 1.78 18.49
CA GLY A 25 13.65 3.00 19.19
C GLY A 25 12.30 3.55 18.76
N GLU A 26 11.62 2.96 17.80
CA GLU A 26 10.28 3.30 17.32
C GLU A 26 9.22 2.33 17.89
N LEU A 27 7.98 2.79 18.01
CA LEU A 27 6.85 1.98 18.46
C LEU A 27 6.22 1.27 17.28
N HIS A 28 6.01 -0.03 17.41
CA HIS A 28 5.46 -0.86 16.35
C HIS A 28 4.31 -1.73 16.82
N TYR A 29 3.33 -1.87 15.93
CA TYR A 29 2.35 -2.93 15.96
C TYR A 29 2.32 -3.62 14.58
N GLY A 30 2.66 -4.90 14.53
CA GLY A 30 2.86 -5.62 13.26
C GLY A 30 1.58 -5.99 12.50
N GLY A 31 0.42 -5.96 13.17
CA GLY A 31 -0.88 -6.36 12.62
C GLY A 31 -1.80 -5.18 12.33
N ASN A 32 -3.11 -5.47 12.35
CA ASN A 32 -4.18 -4.50 12.19
C ASN A 32 -4.61 -3.93 13.54
N LEU A 33 -4.74 -2.63 13.65
CA LEU A 33 -5.30 -1.93 14.82
C LEU A 33 -6.73 -1.48 14.51
N ASP A 34 -7.69 -2.20 15.07
CA ASP A 34 -9.10 -1.83 15.04
C ASP A 34 -9.42 -1.12 16.35
N LEU A 35 -9.58 0.20 16.28
CA LEU A 35 -9.82 1.07 17.43
C LEU A 35 -11.17 1.78 17.34
N GLU A 36 -12.05 1.34 16.42
CA GLU A 36 -13.38 1.93 16.23
C GLU A 36 -14.13 2.01 17.57
N GLY A 37 -14.63 3.20 17.90
CA GLY A 37 -15.45 3.45 19.10
C GLY A 37 -14.76 3.21 20.45
N THR A 38 -13.43 2.97 20.50
CA THR A 38 -12.72 2.68 21.77
C THR A 38 -12.61 3.89 22.71
N GLY A 39 -12.96 5.08 22.24
CA GLY A 39 -12.89 6.32 23.04
C GLY A 39 -11.47 6.82 23.30
N ILE A 40 -10.46 6.31 22.59
CA ILE A 40 -9.12 6.87 22.63
C ILE A 40 -9.12 8.29 22.07
N THR A 41 -8.25 9.13 22.61
CA THR A 41 -8.11 10.53 22.21
C THR A 41 -6.72 10.86 21.68
N GLN A 42 -5.76 9.96 21.83
CA GLN A 42 -4.38 10.15 21.41
C GLN A 42 -3.76 8.80 20.98
N LEU A 43 -2.89 8.85 19.98
CA LEU A 43 -1.98 7.77 19.62
C LEU A 43 -0.57 8.08 20.13
N PRO A 44 0.25 7.06 20.44
CA PRO A 44 1.65 7.27 20.79
C PRO A 44 2.46 7.87 19.62
N GLU A 45 3.39 8.76 19.95
CA GLU A 45 4.31 9.37 18.98
C GLU A 45 5.20 8.31 18.29
N GLY A 46 5.40 8.47 16.99
CA GLY A 46 6.23 7.59 16.20
C GLY A 46 5.65 6.19 16.00
N LEU A 47 4.34 6.02 16.16
CA LEU A 47 3.67 4.73 15.96
C LEU A 47 3.78 4.26 14.50
N THR A 48 4.18 3.01 14.33
CA THR A 48 4.12 2.28 13.06
C THR A 48 3.16 1.11 13.19
N VAL A 49 2.15 1.06 12.32
CA VAL A 49 1.17 -0.03 12.21
C VAL A 49 1.46 -0.81 10.93
N GLY A 50 1.65 -2.12 11.04
CA GLY A 50 2.01 -2.96 9.90
C GLY A 50 0.85 -3.24 8.94
N GLY A 51 -0.38 -3.32 9.46
CA GLY A 51 -1.62 -3.49 8.73
C GLY A 51 -2.44 -2.21 8.65
N TYR A 52 -3.77 -2.33 8.68
CA TYR A 52 -4.67 -1.17 8.72
C TYR A 52 -4.76 -0.55 10.13
N LEU A 53 -5.13 0.71 10.17
CA LEU A 53 -5.49 1.46 11.37
C LEU A 53 -6.91 2.03 11.20
N ASP A 54 -7.85 1.51 11.98
CA ASP A 54 -9.22 2.00 12.03
C ASP A 54 -9.41 2.89 13.27
N LEU A 55 -9.69 4.16 13.05
CA LEU A 55 -9.92 5.15 14.09
C LEU A 55 -11.35 5.72 14.07
N ARG A 56 -12.24 5.08 13.33
CA ARG A 56 -13.64 5.55 13.20
C ARG A 56 -14.29 5.77 14.56
N ASP A 57 -15.03 6.86 14.66
CA ASP A 57 -15.80 7.20 15.84
C ASP A 57 -15.00 7.23 17.15
N THR A 58 -13.69 7.51 17.07
CA THR A 58 -12.83 7.77 18.23
C THR A 58 -12.80 9.25 18.58
N GLY A 59 -12.26 9.55 19.79
CA GLY A 59 -12.04 10.94 20.24
C GLY A 59 -10.75 11.58 19.72
N ILE A 60 -10.13 10.99 18.70
CA ILE A 60 -8.87 11.50 18.11
C ILE A 60 -9.13 12.83 17.38
N THR A 61 -8.33 13.83 17.70
CA THR A 61 -8.37 15.15 17.03
C THR A 61 -7.05 15.49 16.33
N GLN A 62 -5.99 14.75 16.62
CA GLN A 62 -4.67 14.90 16.01
C GLN A 62 -4.00 13.54 15.85
N LEU A 63 -3.29 13.35 14.74
CA LEU A 63 -2.41 12.21 14.55
C LEU A 63 -0.99 12.58 14.98
N PRO A 64 -0.20 11.63 15.52
CA PRO A 64 1.18 11.88 15.89
C PRO A 64 2.07 12.11 14.67
N GLU A 65 3.10 12.93 14.84
CA GLU A 65 4.13 13.10 13.82
C GLU A 65 4.78 11.75 13.49
N GLY A 66 5.01 11.55 12.23
CA GLY A 66 5.69 10.34 11.77
C GLY A 66 4.84 9.07 11.77
N LEU A 67 3.53 9.15 12.00
CA LEU A 67 2.63 8.00 11.88
C LEU A 67 2.83 7.28 10.53
N THR A 68 3.03 5.98 10.62
CA THR A 68 3.17 5.11 9.44
C THR A 68 2.15 3.99 9.53
N VAL A 69 1.32 3.84 8.51
CA VAL A 69 0.31 2.78 8.38
C VAL A 69 0.60 1.98 7.12
N GLY A 70 0.82 0.68 7.28
CA GLY A 70 1.23 -0.22 6.18
C GLY A 70 0.14 -0.52 5.18
N ASP A 71 -1.13 -0.39 5.59
CA ASP A 71 -2.32 -0.61 4.76
C ASP A 71 -3.26 0.60 4.90
N ASN A 72 -4.55 0.39 5.12
CA ASN A 72 -5.57 1.44 5.14
C ASN A 72 -5.56 2.25 6.44
N LEU A 73 -5.85 3.54 6.34
CA LEU A 73 -6.15 4.43 7.46
C LEU A 73 -7.55 4.99 7.30
N ASP A 74 -8.43 4.68 8.25
CA ASP A 74 -9.81 5.17 8.30
C ASP A 74 -9.97 6.18 9.45
N LEU A 75 -10.36 7.41 9.12
CA LEU A 75 -10.49 8.53 10.04
C LEU A 75 -11.94 9.08 10.13
N ARG A 76 -12.89 8.39 9.52
CA ARG A 76 -14.30 8.83 9.54
C ARG A 76 -14.83 8.97 10.97
N GLY A 77 -15.66 9.98 11.19
CA GLY A 77 -16.24 10.23 12.52
C GLY A 77 -15.26 10.71 13.57
N THR A 78 -14.01 11.01 13.21
CA THR A 78 -13.02 11.63 14.12
C THR A 78 -13.09 13.15 14.09
N GLY A 79 -12.49 13.80 15.10
CA GLY A 79 -12.33 15.26 15.17
C GLY A 79 -11.10 15.80 14.44
N ILE A 80 -10.51 15.04 13.51
CA ILE A 80 -9.30 15.43 12.79
C ILE A 80 -9.57 16.64 11.88
N THR A 81 -8.71 17.65 11.98
CA THR A 81 -8.75 18.85 11.13
C THR A 81 -7.50 19.06 10.30
N GLN A 82 -6.43 18.36 10.63
CA GLN A 82 -5.13 18.41 9.94
C GLN A 82 -4.47 17.02 9.94
N LEU A 83 -3.74 16.72 8.90
CA LEU A 83 -2.83 15.58 8.85
C LEU A 83 -1.39 16.03 9.14
N PRO A 84 -0.59 15.23 9.87
CA PRO A 84 0.79 15.59 10.17
C PRO A 84 1.67 15.54 8.90
N GLU A 85 2.69 16.37 8.89
CA GLU A 85 3.74 16.26 7.87
C GLU A 85 4.40 14.86 7.94
N GLY A 86 4.64 14.28 6.78
CA GLY A 86 5.26 12.95 6.71
C GLY A 86 4.35 11.78 7.09
N LEU A 87 3.02 11.97 7.20
CA LEU A 87 2.07 10.85 7.26
C LEU A 87 2.33 9.90 6.10
N THR A 88 2.42 8.61 6.40
CA THR A 88 2.67 7.57 5.40
C THR A 88 1.57 6.51 5.48
N VAL A 89 0.83 6.34 4.38
CA VAL A 89 -0.25 5.36 4.25
C VAL A 89 0.01 4.47 3.04
N GLY A 90 0.22 3.19 3.28
CA GLY A 90 0.55 2.22 2.23
C GLY A 90 -0.67 1.62 1.50
N GLY A 91 -1.88 1.95 1.93
CA GLY A 91 -3.14 1.54 1.33
C GLY A 91 -4.07 2.73 1.06
N ASN A 92 -5.31 2.62 1.48
CA ASN A 92 -6.33 3.64 1.34
C ASN A 92 -6.28 4.66 2.48
N LEU A 93 -6.66 5.89 2.19
CA LEU A 93 -6.87 6.94 3.19
C LEU A 93 -8.31 7.46 3.09
N ASP A 94 -9.10 7.21 4.13
CA ASP A 94 -10.48 7.62 4.21
C ASP A 94 -10.65 8.79 5.20
N LEU A 95 -11.06 9.93 4.67
CA LEU A 95 -11.25 11.19 5.38
C LEU A 95 -12.70 11.70 5.26
N GLU A 96 -13.63 10.86 4.75
CA GLU A 96 -15.01 11.25 4.52
C GLU A 96 -15.62 11.93 5.76
N GLY A 97 -16.19 13.11 5.54
CA GLY A 97 -16.90 13.88 6.57
C GLY A 97 -16.05 14.43 7.71
N THR A 98 -14.72 14.31 7.65
CA THR A 98 -13.81 14.91 8.65
C THR A 98 -13.71 16.43 8.48
N GLY A 99 -13.17 17.11 9.52
CA GLY A 99 -12.92 18.55 9.51
C GLY A 99 -11.69 19.01 8.74
N ILE A 100 -11.11 18.14 7.90
CA ILE A 100 -9.89 18.45 7.13
C ILE A 100 -10.15 19.57 6.13
N THR A 101 -9.25 20.55 6.13
CA THR A 101 -9.30 21.70 5.20
C THR A 101 -8.09 21.78 4.28
N GLN A 102 -7.00 21.06 4.61
CA GLN A 102 -5.76 21.01 3.85
C GLN A 102 -5.11 19.62 3.94
N LEU A 103 -4.42 19.21 2.90
CA LEU A 103 -3.56 18.05 2.88
C LEU A 103 -2.08 18.48 2.90
N PRO A 104 -1.18 17.71 3.54
CA PRO A 104 0.25 18.02 3.54
C PRO A 104 0.86 17.93 2.14
N GLU A 105 1.87 18.74 1.88
CA GLU A 105 2.61 18.70 0.63
C GLU A 105 3.30 17.35 0.45
N GLY A 106 3.28 16.85 -0.78
CA GLY A 106 3.90 15.56 -1.12
C GLY A 106 3.16 14.33 -0.59
N LEU A 107 1.91 14.49 -0.14
CA LEU A 107 1.08 13.34 0.27
C LEU A 107 1.01 12.33 -0.88
N THR A 108 1.26 11.07 -0.53
CA THR A 108 1.14 9.95 -1.45
C THR A 108 0.26 8.87 -0.82
N VAL A 109 -0.78 8.45 -1.52
CA VAL A 109 -1.71 7.39 -1.13
C VAL A 109 -1.68 6.33 -2.22
N ASP A 110 -1.27 5.10 -1.90
CA ASP A 110 -1.13 4.05 -2.91
C ASP A 110 -2.49 3.45 -3.33
N GLY A 111 -3.46 3.45 -2.42
CA GLY A 111 -4.84 3.09 -2.68
C GLY A 111 -5.73 4.27 -3.08
N TYR A 112 -6.98 4.27 -2.63
CA TYR A 112 -7.87 5.41 -2.82
C TYR A 112 -7.64 6.50 -1.77
N LEU A 113 -8.03 7.73 -2.12
CA LEU A 113 -8.17 8.85 -1.23
C LEU A 113 -9.61 9.35 -1.26
N ASP A 114 -10.31 9.22 -0.13
CA ASP A 114 -11.67 9.73 0.02
C ASP A 114 -11.68 11.04 0.81
N LEU A 115 -12.18 12.11 0.17
CA LEU A 115 -12.31 13.45 0.73
C LEU A 115 -13.77 13.93 0.70
N GLU A 116 -14.74 13.01 0.48
CA GLU A 116 -16.16 13.40 0.38
C GLU A 116 -16.60 14.18 1.62
N GLY A 117 -17.25 15.31 1.39
CA GLY A 117 -17.83 16.13 2.44
C GLY A 117 -16.84 16.84 3.35
N THR A 118 -15.54 16.85 3.04
CA THR A 118 -14.52 17.62 3.78
C THR A 118 -14.52 19.09 3.39
N GLY A 119 -13.87 19.93 4.23
CA GLY A 119 -13.70 21.36 3.99
C GLY A 119 -12.59 21.75 3.01
N ILE A 120 -12.04 20.80 2.26
CA ILE A 120 -10.91 21.04 1.36
C ILE A 120 -11.35 21.92 0.18
N THR A 121 -10.54 22.95 -0.10
CA THR A 121 -10.74 23.85 -1.25
C THR A 121 -9.62 23.77 -2.28
N GLN A 122 -8.49 23.18 -1.93
CA GLN A 122 -7.33 22.98 -2.81
C GLN A 122 -6.62 21.66 -2.49
N LEU A 123 -6.08 21.02 -3.50
CA LEU A 123 -5.18 19.88 -3.35
C LEU A 123 -3.72 20.32 -3.46
N PRO A 124 -2.78 19.68 -2.74
CA PRO A 124 -1.35 20.00 -2.84
C PRO A 124 -0.79 19.64 -4.22
N LYS A 125 0.25 20.34 -4.64
CA LYS A 125 0.96 20.01 -5.88
C LYS A 125 1.63 18.65 -5.78
N GLY A 126 1.60 17.89 -6.88
CA GLY A 126 2.25 16.59 -6.96
C GLY A 126 1.57 15.49 -6.14
N LEU A 127 0.35 15.71 -5.65
CA LEU A 127 -0.45 14.67 -5.01
C LEU A 127 -0.50 13.42 -5.90
N THR A 128 -0.21 12.26 -5.31
CA THR A 128 -0.27 10.98 -6.00
C THR A 128 -1.27 10.06 -5.29
N VAL A 129 -2.25 9.56 -6.04
CA VAL A 129 -3.28 8.61 -5.61
C VAL A 129 -3.26 7.42 -6.56
N GLY A 130 -2.93 6.23 -6.05
CA GLY A 130 -2.82 5.02 -6.86
C GLY A 130 -4.17 4.47 -7.31
N GLY A 131 -5.19 4.61 -6.48
CA GLY A 131 -6.57 4.22 -6.72
C GLY A 131 -7.45 5.38 -7.21
N TYR A 132 -8.72 5.39 -6.77
CA TYR A 132 -9.64 6.49 -7.06
C TYR A 132 -9.44 7.68 -6.10
N LEU A 133 -9.88 8.85 -6.55
CA LEU A 133 -9.91 10.08 -5.77
C LEU A 133 -11.34 10.59 -5.66
N ASP A 134 -11.88 10.61 -4.46
CA ASP A 134 -13.21 11.14 -4.21
C ASP A 134 -13.15 12.58 -3.68
N LEU A 135 -13.74 13.51 -4.44
CA LEU A 135 -13.80 14.94 -4.13
C LEU A 135 -15.24 15.41 -3.97
N ARG A 136 -16.21 14.50 -3.91
CA ARG A 136 -17.63 14.85 -3.85
C ARG A 136 -17.92 15.80 -2.67
N GLY A 137 -18.71 16.83 -2.94
CA GLY A 137 -19.13 17.78 -1.89
C GLY A 137 -18.02 18.65 -1.31
N THR A 138 -16.79 18.64 -1.88
CA THR A 138 -15.69 19.54 -1.48
C THR A 138 -15.81 20.90 -2.17
N GLY A 139 -15.06 21.90 -1.62
CA GLY A 139 -14.98 23.25 -2.20
C GLY A 139 -13.96 23.41 -3.34
N ILE A 140 -13.45 22.32 -3.90
CA ILE A 140 -12.39 22.36 -4.93
C ILE A 140 -12.96 22.85 -6.24
N THR A 141 -12.28 23.81 -6.87
CA THR A 141 -12.68 24.40 -8.16
C THR A 141 -11.67 24.10 -9.27
N GLN A 142 -10.44 23.74 -8.93
CA GLN A 142 -9.36 23.44 -9.88
C GLN A 142 -8.51 22.29 -9.37
N LEU A 143 -8.00 21.47 -10.29
CA LEU A 143 -7.02 20.43 -9.97
C LEU A 143 -5.59 20.97 -10.10
N PRO A 144 -4.67 20.60 -9.21
CA PRO A 144 -3.29 21.07 -9.25
C PRO A 144 -2.53 20.49 -10.44
N GLU A 145 -1.51 21.22 -10.87
CA GLU A 145 -0.54 20.70 -11.83
C GLU A 145 0.22 19.51 -11.23
N GLY A 146 0.44 18.47 -12.04
CA GLY A 146 1.17 17.27 -11.63
C GLY A 146 0.37 16.28 -10.79
N LEU A 147 -0.96 16.49 -10.62
CA LEU A 147 -1.84 15.49 -9.99
C LEU A 147 -1.76 14.17 -10.73
N THR A 148 -1.49 13.10 -9.98
CA THR A 148 -1.47 11.72 -10.50
C THR A 148 -2.59 10.91 -9.83
N VAL A 149 -3.49 10.31 -10.62
CA VAL A 149 -4.58 9.45 -10.14
C VAL A 149 -4.72 8.24 -11.05
N GLY A 150 -4.50 7.05 -10.50
CA GLY A 150 -4.55 5.80 -11.27
C GLY A 150 -5.96 5.32 -11.61
N GLY A 151 -6.93 5.59 -10.73
CA GLY A 151 -8.33 5.20 -10.87
C GLY A 151 -9.26 6.34 -11.28
N ASP A 152 -10.53 6.18 -10.95
CA ASP A 152 -11.56 7.17 -11.24
C ASP A 152 -11.46 8.40 -10.32
N ILE A 153 -12.02 9.52 -10.76
CA ILE A 153 -12.16 10.74 -9.97
C ILE A 153 -13.63 11.11 -9.90
N TYR A 154 -14.11 11.24 -8.66
CA TYR A 154 -15.50 11.63 -8.39
C TYR A 154 -15.55 13.10 -8.00
N ILE A 155 -16.18 13.94 -8.85
CA ILE A 155 -16.21 15.40 -8.71
C ILE A 155 -17.61 15.99 -8.53
N ARG A 156 -18.59 15.14 -8.22
CA ARG A 156 -19.98 15.62 -8.04
C ARG A 156 -20.06 16.62 -6.89
N GLY A 157 -20.64 17.78 -7.14
CA GLY A 157 -20.81 18.84 -6.12
C GLY A 157 -19.57 19.70 -5.90
N THR A 158 -18.53 19.56 -6.75
CA THR A 158 -17.37 20.45 -6.81
C THR A 158 -17.54 21.54 -7.86
N GLY A 159 -16.61 22.50 -7.89
CA GLY A 159 -16.50 23.50 -8.98
C GLY A 159 -15.60 23.08 -10.14
N ILE A 160 -15.12 21.84 -10.17
CA ILE A 160 -14.19 21.33 -11.20
C ILE A 160 -14.94 21.14 -12.52
N THR A 161 -14.41 21.73 -13.60
CA THR A 161 -14.97 21.63 -14.95
C THR A 161 -14.05 20.94 -15.95
N ASP A 162 -12.77 20.72 -15.59
CA ASP A 162 -11.77 20.11 -16.46
C ASP A 162 -10.90 19.10 -15.67
N ILE A 163 -10.82 17.89 -16.20
CA ILE A 163 -10.02 16.77 -15.68
C ILE A 163 -8.99 16.26 -16.70
N SER A 164 -8.77 16.99 -17.79
CA SER A 164 -7.90 16.56 -18.90
C SER A 164 -6.43 16.50 -18.55
N ASN A 165 -5.98 17.28 -17.57
CA ASN A 165 -4.56 17.42 -17.18
C ASN A 165 -4.09 16.38 -16.15
N ILE A 166 -4.88 15.34 -15.86
CA ILE A 166 -4.54 14.34 -14.86
C ILE A 166 -3.58 13.33 -15.45
N ASN A 167 -2.46 13.11 -14.75
CA ASN A 167 -1.55 12.03 -15.08
C ASN A 167 -2.16 10.69 -14.62
N ARG A 168 -2.35 9.75 -15.56
CA ARG A 168 -2.88 8.40 -15.29
C ARG A 168 -1.78 7.35 -15.09
N ASN A 169 -0.52 7.70 -15.30
CA ASN A 169 0.61 6.81 -15.13
C ASN A 169 1.08 6.83 -13.67
N VAL A 170 0.49 5.99 -12.84
CA VAL A 170 0.99 5.76 -11.48
C VAL A 170 2.31 4.98 -11.57
N PRO A 171 3.37 5.42 -10.89
CA PRO A 171 4.64 4.69 -10.89
C PRO A 171 4.47 3.25 -10.42
N ALA A 172 5.20 2.32 -11.04
CA ALA A 172 5.22 0.91 -10.64
C ALA A 172 5.80 0.69 -9.22
N PHE A 173 6.43 1.70 -8.67
CA PHE A 173 6.81 1.75 -7.27
C PHE A 173 6.45 3.13 -6.70
N VAL A 174 6.14 3.15 -5.42
CA VAL A 174 5.81 4.36 -4.66
C VAL A 174 6.86 4.54 -3.58
N GLN A 175 7.25 5.79 -3.34
CA GLN A 175 8.22 6.14 -2.30
C GLN A 175 7.65 7.22 -1.38
N TRP A 176 8.06 7.19 -0.12
CA TRP A 176 7.73 8.20 0.89
C TRP A 176 9.00 8.72 1.56
N ARG A 177 8.99 9.95 2.04
CA ARG A 177 10.07 10.56 2.82
C ARG A 177 11.45 10.36 2.19
N ASN A 178 11.61 10.73 0.92
CA ASN A 178 12.92 10.64 0.24
C ASN A 178 13.52 9.23 0.27
N PHE A 179 12.76 8.19 -0.08
CA PHE A 179 13.14 6.78 -0.04
C PHE A 179 13.32 6.17 1.36
N GLU A 180 12.82 6.79 2.41
CA GLU A 180 12.77 6.13 3.72
C GLU A 180 11.82 4.93 3.70
N TYR A 181 10.71 5.05 2.99
CA TYR A 181 9.76 3.97 2.73
C TYR A 181 9.52 3.81 1.23
N ILE A 182 9.32 2.57 0.83
CA ILE A 182 9.00 2.22 -0.57
C ILE A 182 7.95 1.10 -0.61
N LYS A 183 7.11 1.13 -1.64
CA LYS A 183 6.22 0.02 -1.96
C LYS A 183 6.51 -0.46 -3.38
N VAL A 184 6.80 -1.74 -3.51
CA VAL A 184 7.15 -2.38 -4.77
C VAL A 184 6.45 -3.74 -4.83
N ASP A 185 5.77 -4.02 -5.94
CA ASP A 185 5.01 -5.26 -6.13
C ASP A 185 4.02 -5.53 -4.96
N GLY A 186 3.43 -4.47 -4.37
CA GLY A 186 2.52 -4.54 -3.24
C GLY A 186 3.18 -4.72 -1.85
N ILE A 187 4.51 -4.82 -1.79
CA ILE A 187 5.27 -4.99 -0.53
C ILE A 187 5.73 -3.63 -0.02
N PHE A 188 5.11 -3.16 1.06
CA PHE A 188 5.48 -1.92 1.73
C PHE A 188 6.63 -2.15 2.70
N SER A 189 7.70 -1.38 2.57
CA SER A 189 8.95 -1.61 3.31
C SER A 189 9.65 -0.32 3.71
N LYS A 190 10.29 -0.33 4.90
CA LYS A 190 11.28 0.67 5.30
C LYS A 190 12.61 0.36 4.62
N VAL A 191 13.27 1.38 4.08
CA VAL A 191 14.62 1.26 3.52
C VAL A 191 15.65 1.41 4.64
N ILE A 192 16.39 0.35 4.91
CA ILE A 192 17.45 0.34 5.92
C ILE A 192 18.74 0.94 5.36
N SER A 193 19.05 0.62 4.12
CA SER A 193 20.17 1.21 3.40
C SER A 193 20.02 0.98 1.91
N HIS A 194 20.63 1.85 1.09
CA HIS A 194 20.69 1.62 -0.35
C HIS A 194 22.06 2.00 -0.91
N LYS A 195 22.48 1.31 -1.96
CA LYS A 195 23.64 1.64 -2.76
C LYS A 195 23.35 1.36 -4.24
N SER A 196 23.30 2.43 -5.04
CA SER A 196 22.94 2.33 -6.46
C SER A 196 21.57 1.63 -6.64
N LYS A 197 21.55 0.50 -7.34
CA LYS A 197 20.35 -0.29 -7.66
C LYS A 197 19.99 -1.36 -6.63
N VAL A 198 20.67 -1.39 -5.50
CA VAL A 198 20.48 -2.39 -4.43
C VAL A 198 20.01 -1.69 -3.17
N TYR A 199 18.88 -2.16 -2.65
CA TYR A 199 18.26 -1.69 -1.42
C TYR A 199 18.23 -2.83 -0.40
N LYS A 200 18.54 -2.53 0.84
CA LYS A 200 18.28 -3.39 1.99
C LYS A 200 17.01 -2.86 2.64
N ILE A 201 16.03 -3.68 2.75
CA ILE A 201 14.69 -3.28 3.17
C ILE A 201 14.21 -4.14 4.32
N ARG A 202 13.27 -3.62 5.12
CA ARG A 202 12.48 -4.37 6.09
C ARG A 202 11.02 -4.10 5.80
N GLN A 203 10.28 -5.15 5.52
CA GLN A 203 8.83 -5.03 5.34
C GLN A 203 8.19 -4.53 6.64
N ILE A 204 7.22 -3.62 6.52
CA ILE A 204 6.50 -3.12 7.68
C ILE A 204 5.76 -4.28 8.35
N GLY A 205 5.87 -4.37 9.69
CA GLY A 205 5.37 -5.50 10.47
C GLY A 205 6.29 -6.71 10.61
N GLU A 206 7.38 -6.79 9.81
CA GLU A 206 8.36 -7.88 9.89
C GLU A 206 9.65 -7.42 10.60
N THR A 207 10.42 -8.38 11.12
CA THR A 207 11.72 -8.11 11.77
C THR A 207 12.91 -8.35 10.86
N GLU A 208 12.73 -9.16 9.82
CA GLU A 208 13.81 -9.63 8.97
C GLU A 208 14.11 -8.64 7.84
N GLU A 209 15.40 -8.47 7.57
CA GLU A 209 15.87 -7.66 6.48
C GLU A 209 15.96 -8.48 5.20
N ARG A 210 15.59 -7.85 4.08
CA ARG A 210 15.60 -8.44 2.74
C ARG A 210 16.29 -7.52 1.75
N PHE A 211 16.49 -8.02 0.56
CA PHE A 211 17.04 -7.25 -0.55
C PHE A 211 15.96 -6.95 -1.58
N LEU A 212 15.99 -5.72 -2.06
CA LEU A 212 15.24 -5.27 -3.21
C LEU A 212 16.22 -4.69 -4.22
N ILE A 213 16.13 -5.09 -5.47
CA ILE A 213 16.98 -4.59 -6.54
C ILE A 213 16.17 -4.15 -7.75
N THR A 214 16.74 -3.25 -8.54
CA THR A 214 16.12 -2.74 -9.78
C THR A 214 17.10 -2.81 -10.95
N ASP A 215 16.55 -2.94 -12.17
CA ASP A 215 17.30 -2.76 -13.42
C ASP A 215 17.55 -1.28 -13.74
N GLY A 216 16.80 -0.37 -13.08
CA GLY A 216 16.82 1.06 -13.34
C GLY A 216 15.86 1.49 -14.46
N TYR A 217 15.07 0.57 -15.02
CA TYR A 217 14.10 0.79 -16.09
C TYR A 217 12.68 0.39 -15.66
N GLY A 218 12.41 0.42 -14.34
CA GLY A 218 11.10 0.15 -13.76
C GLY A 218 10.84 -1.32 -13.39
N LYS A 219 11.82 -2.22 -13.52
CA LYS A 219 11.70 -3.59 -13.02
C LYS A 219 12.41 -3.72 -11.68
N TRP A 220 11.73 -4.36 -10.76
CA TRP A 220 12.18 -4.58 -9.39
C TRP A 220 12.06 -6.04 -9.01
N SER A 221 12.87 -6.50 -8.08
CA SER A 221 12.78 -7.85 -7.54
C SER A 221 13.23 -7.92 -6.08
N HIS A 222 12.52 -8.71 -5.29
CA HIS A 222 12.79 -8.98 -3.88
C HIS A 222 13.53 -10.32 -3.71
N GLY A 223 14.28 -10.45 -2.63
CA GLY A 223 14.89 -11.72 -2.22
C GLY A 223 15.33 -11.68 -0.77
N ASP A 224 15.32 -12.84 -0.09
CA ASP A 224 15.83 -12.96 1.27
C ASP A 224 17.36 -12.79 1.29
N THR A 225 18.00 -13.07 0.16
CA THR A 225 19.42 -12.80 -0.10
C THR A 225 19.61 -11.94 -1.34
N LEU A 226 20.76 -11.24 -1.42
CA LEU A 226 21.11 -10.47 -2.61
C LEU A 226 21.20 -11.35 -3.87
N LYS A 227 21.61 -12.62 -3.72
CA LYS A 227 21.68 -13.58 -4.82
C LYS A 227 20.27 -13.89 -5.35
N GLU A 228 19.34 -14.22 -4.46
CA GLU A 228 17.95 -14.49 -4.85
C GLU A 228 17.30 -13.27 -5.53
N ALA A 229 17.46 -12.07 -4.96
CA ALA A 229 16.95 -10.86 -5.59
C ALA A 229 17.50 -10.67 -7.01
N LYS A 230 18.81 -10.93 -7.23
CA LYS A 230 19.42 -10.85 -8.57
C LYS A 230 18.89 -11.92 -9.51
N ASP A 231 18.83 -13.16 -9.06
CA ASP A 231 18.35 -14.28 -9.88
C ASP A 231 16.89 -14.05 -10.30
N ASP A 232 16.05 -13.56 -9.38
CA ASP A 232 14.64 -13.21 -9.66
C ASP A 232 14.51 -11.98 -10.58
N LEU A 233 15.39 -10.97 -10.48
CA LEU A 233 15.39 -9.85 -11.42
C LEU A 233 15.73 -10.33 -12.84
N ILE A 234 16.76 -11.15 -12.97
CA ILE A 234 17.14 -11.77 -14.26
C ILE A 234 15.97 -12.59 -14.81
N TYR A 235 15.32 -13.40 -13.97
CA TYR A 235 14.13 -14.15 -14.34
C TYR A 235 13.00 -13.23 -14.82
N LYS A 236 12.75 -12.12 -14.12
CA LYS A 236 11.67 -11.14 -14.42
C LYS A 236 11.88 -10.44 -15.78
N ILE A 237 13.14 -10.13 -16.13
CA ILE A 237 13.49 -9.44 -17.38
C ILE A 237 13.80 -10.38 -18.56
N SER A 238 14.00 -11.67 -18.31
CA SER A 238 14.31 -12.65 -19.36
C SER A 238 13.08 -12.99 -20.21
N ASN A 239 13.34 -13.44 -21.45
CA ASN A 239 12.30 -13.99 -22.30
C ASN A 239 12.03 -15.44 -21.86
N ARG A 240 10.94 -15.68 -21.15
CA ARG A 240 10.55 -17.00 -20.61
C ARG A 240 9.74 -17.78 -21.63
N ASP A 241 10.06 -19.05 -21.78
CA ASP A 241 9.29 -19.96 -22.64
C ASP A 241 7.90 -20.21 -22.04
N LYS A 242 6.87 -19.76 -22.75
CA LYS A 242 5.46 -19.89 -22.37
C LYS A 242 4.73 -20.98 -23.16
N SER A 243 5.41 -21.64 -24.08
CA SER A 243 4.81 -22.59 -25.04
C SER A 243 4.01 -23.72 -24.37
N LYS A 244 4.47 -24.20 -23.20
CA LYS A 244 3.76 -25.25 -22.46
C LYS A 244 2.39 -24.84 -21.91
N TYR A 245 2.09 -23.54 -21.87
CA TYR A 245 0.81 -23.01 -21.38
C TYR A 245 -0.14 -22.57 -22.48
N GLU A 246 0.34 -22.48 -23.73
CA GLU A 246 -0.45 -21.93 -24.86
C GLU A 246 -1.69 -22.76 -25.23
N ASN A 247 -1.69 -24.05 -24.92
CA ASN A 247 -2.80 -24.97 -25.21
C ASN A 247 -3.73 -25.17 -24.01
N LEU A 248 -3.49 -24.50 -22.88
CA LEU A 248 -4.38 -24.55 -21.73
C LEU A 248 -5.60 -23.64 -21.97
N THR A 249 -6.73 -24.06 -21.40
CA THR A 249 -8.00 -23.32 -21.42
C THR A 249 -8.35 -22.87 -20.02
N LEU A 250 -9.38 -22.05 -19.86
CA LEU A 250 -9.89 -21.57 -18.56
C LEU A 250 -10.27 -22.72 -17.62
N GLU A 251 -10.68 -23.88 -18.16
CA GLU A 251 -11.06 -25.07 -17.40
C GLU A 251 -9.89 -26.03 -17.12
N SER A 252 -8.70 -25.76 -17.69
CA SER A 252 -7.52 -26.61 -17.44
C SER A 252 -7.10 -26.55 -15.98
N GLU A 253 -6.88 -27.73 -15.38
CA GLU A 253 -6.45 -27.85 -14.00
C GLU A 253 -4.92 -27.92 -13.89
N LEU A 254 -4.38 -27.18 -12.95
CA LEU A 254 -2.97 -27.21 -12.54
C LEU A 254 -2.86 -27.57 -11.06
N THR A 255 -1.86 -28.36 -10.70
CA THR A 255 -1.50 -28.52 -9.29
C THR A 255 -1.06 -27.19 -8.71
N PHE A 256 -1.07 -27.05 -7.38
CA PHE A 256 -0.64 -25.83 -6.71
C PHE A 256 0.76 -25.36 -7.19
N ALA A 257 1.73 -26.27 -7.30
CA ALA A 257 3.08 -25.94 -7.77
C ALA A 257 3.10 -25.49 -9.24
N GLN A 258 2.33 -26.14 -10.10
CA GLN A 258 2.19 -25.77 -11.51
C GLN A 258 1.47 -24.41 -11.67
N ALA A 259 0.48 -24.11 -10.83
CA ALA A 259 -0.22 -22.83 -10.84
C ALA A 259 0.73 -21.66 -10.51
N ILE A 260 1.57 -21.84 -9.47
CA ILE A 260 2.62 -20.86 -9.12
C ILE A 260 3.62 -20.70 -10.28
N GLU A 261 4.09 -21.81 -10.85
CA GLU A 261 5.04 -21.78 -11.96
C GLU A 261 4.44 -21.08 -13.19
N ALA A 262 3.21 -21.43 -13.57
CA ALA A 262 2.51 -20.82 -14.69
C ALA A 262 2.36 -19.30 -14.50
N TYR A 263 1.91 -18.88 -13.31
CA TYR A 263 1.78 -17.47 -13.00
C TYR A 263 3.12 -16.75 -13.12
N ARG A 264 4.18 -17.27 -12.50
CA ARG A 264 5.52 -16.67 -12.58
C ARG A 264 6.09 -16.62 -14.00
N VAL A 265 5.94 -17.70 -14.77
CA VAL A 265 6.45 -17.76 -16.16
C VAL A 265 5.72 -16.76 -17.05
N ILE A 266 4.41 -16.66 -16.94
CA ILE A 266 3.59 -15.77 -17.79
C ILE A 266 3.78 -14.30 -17.40
N THR A 267 3.71 -13.97 -16.12
CA THR A 267 3.71 -12.60 -15.61
C THR A 267 5.10 -12.03 -15.32
N GLY A 268 6.07 -12.88 -14.98
CA GLY A 268 7.36 -12.48 -14.45
C GLY A 268 7.34 -12.15 -12.96
N ALA A 269 6.34 -12.58 -12.21
CA ALA A 269 6.28 -12.38 -10.77
C ALA A 269 7.51 -12.95 -10.06
N CYS A 270 8.07 -12.20 -9.09
CA CYS A 270 9.23 -12.65 -8.32
C CYS A 270 8.83 -13.76 -7.32
N ALA A 271 9.81 -14.58 -6.90
CA ALA A 271 9.56 -15.66 -5.95
C ALA A 271 9.09 -15.12 -4.60
N ALA A 272 9.67 -14.03 -4.11
CA ALA A 272 9.31 -13.42 -2.83
C ALA A 272 7.85 -12.91 -2.82
N GLY A 273 7.44 -12.14 -3.84
CA GLY A 273 6.06 -11.66 -3.95
C GLY A 273 5.06 -12.80 -4.06
N THR A 274 5.40 -13.85 -4.81
CA THR A 274 4.55 -15.04 -4.94
C THR A 274 4.42 -15.80 -3.61
N LYS A 275 5.51 -15.97 -2.85
CA LYS A 275 5.47 -16.58 -1.50
C LYS A 275 4.59 -15.77 -0.55
N MET A 276 4.67 -14.45 -0.60
CA MET A 276 3.85 -13.56 0.25
C MET A 276 2.37 -13.64 -0.10
N PHE A 277 2.03 -13.62 -1.38
CA PHE A 277 0.65 -13.83 -1.82
C PHE A 277 0.08 -15.14 -1.26
N VAL A 278 0.84 -16.23 -1.38
CA VAL A 278 0.45 -17.55 -0.85
C VAL A 278 0.29 -17.53 0.68
N LYS A 279 1.15 -16.80 1.40
CA LYS A 279 1.10 -16.71 2.87
C LYS A 279 -0.08 -15.88 3.36
N ASN A 280 -0.34 -14.74 2.73
CA ASN A 280 -1.20 -13.70 3.29
C ASN A 280 -2.60 -13.64 2.67
N VAL A 281 -2.76 -14.08 1.43
CA VAL A 281 -4.02 -13.92 0.67
C VAL A 281 -4.72 -15.28 0.43
N LEU A 282 -3.95 -16.36 0.31
CA LEU A 282 -4.52 -17.68 0.04
C LEU A 282 -4.94 -18.35 1.37
N ALA A 283 -6.19 -18.10 1.81
CA ALA A 283 -6.74 -18.60 3.07
C ALA A 283 -6.73 -20.14 3.17
N GLU A 284 -7.02 -20.82 2.06
CA GLU A 284 -7.01 -22.29 1.98
C GLU A 284 -6.28 -22.75 0.71
N ARG A 285 -5.40 -23.74 0.84
CA ARG A 285 -4.70 -24.36 -0.29
C ARG A 285 -5.50 -25.55 -0.80
N LYS A 286 -5.83 -25.53 -2.09
CA LYS A 286 -6.36 -26.67 -2.81
C LYS A 286 -5.21 -27.49 -3.42
N GLU A 287 -5.47 -28.75 -3.69
CA GLU A 287 -4.52 -29.61 -4.41
C GLU A 287 -4.36 -29.18 -5.88
N LYS A 288 -5.47 -28.73 -6.51
CA LYS A 288 -5.53 -28.23 -7.88
C LYS A 288 -6.36 -26.97 -8.00
N TYR A 289 -6.08 -26.19 -9.03
CA TYR A 289 -6.78 -24.98 -9.43
C TYR A 289 -7.03 -24.96 -10.92
N THR A 290 -8.21 -24.50 -11.35
CA THR A 290 -8.44 -24.18 -12.76
C THR A 290 -7.76 -22.84 -13.10
N ILE A 291 -7.50 -22.60 -14.40
CA ILE A 291 -6.98 -21.30 -14.86
C ILE A 291 -7.93 -20.17 -14.47
N SER A 292 -9.25 -20.35 -14.60
CA SER A 292 -10.27 -19.37 -14.14
C SER A 292 -10.12 -19.05 -12.66
N GLU A 293 -9.88 -20.06 -11.81
CA GLU A 293 -9.68 -19.83 -10.37
C GLU A 293 -8.39 -19.06 -10.10
N ILE A 294 -7.30 -19.36 -10.81
CA ILE A 294 -6.03 -18.65 -10.66
C ILE A 294 -6.21 -17.18 -11.02
N ILE A 295 -6.88 -16.86 -12.15
CA ILE A 295 -7.19 -15.48 -12.56
C ILE A 295 -7.95 -14.75 -11.45
N ARG A 296 -9.02 -15.34 -10.94
CA ARG A 296 -9.84 -14.74 -9.88
C ARG A 296 -9.04 -14.49 -8.59
N LEU A 297 -8.24 -15.47 -8.17
CA LEU A 297 -7.45 -15.40 -6.92
C LEU A 297 -6.31 -14.39 -7.02
N THR A 298 -5.72 -14.22 -8.20
CA THR A 298 -4.59 -13.31 -8.41
C THR A 298 -5.00 -11.90 -8.81
N LYS A 299 -6.30 -11.58 -8.81
CA LYS A 299 -6.79 -10.23 -9.12
C LYS A 299 -6.13 -9.21 -8.19
N GLY A 300 -5.58 -8.14 -8.75
CA GLY A 300 -4.82 -7.12 -8.03
C GLY A 300 -3.36 -7.48 -7.74
N GLN A 301 -2.87 -8.66 -8.13
CA GLN A 301 -1.47 -9.03 -8.00
C GLN A 301 -0.65 -8.58 -9.22
N TYR A 302 0.68 -8.59 -9.07
CA TYR A 302 1.62 -8.17 -10.12
C TYR A 302 1.32 -8.81 -11.48
N ASN A 303 1.04 -7.96 -12.50
CA ASN A 303 0.73 -8.37 -13.88
C ASN A 303 -0.42 -9.41 -13.99
N CYS A 304 -1.42 -9.35 -13.12
CA CYS A 304 -2.59 -10.24 -13.18
C CYS A 304 -3.33 -10.12 -14.52
N ASP A 305 -3.40 -8.93 -15.09
CA ASP A 305 -3.97 -8.64 -16.41
C ASP A 305 -3.19 -9.31 -17.56
N VAL A 306 -1.87 -9.46 -17.42
CA VAL A 306 -1.02 -10.21 -18.37
C VAL A 306 -1.32 -11.70 -18.31
N PHE A 307 -1.60 -12.24 -17.11
CA PHE A 307 -2.00 -13.63 -16.94
C PHE A 307 -3.37 -13.89 -17.55
N GLU A 308 -4.35 -13.05 -17.26
CA GLU A 308 -5.71 -13.14 -17.77
C GLU A 308 -5.73 -13.09 -19.31
N ARG A 309 -5.12 -12.05 -19.91
CA ARG A 309 -5.03 -11.89 -21.38
C ARG A 309 -4.29 -13.02 -22.09
N PHE A 310 -3.42 -13.75 -21.42
CA PHE A 310 -2.73 -14.89 -22.02
C PHE A 310 -3.69 -16.05 -22.34
N PHE A 311 -4.79 -16.18 -21.60
CA PHE A 311 -5.81 -17.23 -21.77
C PHE A 311 -7.11 -16.71 -22.41
N GLU A 312 -7.28 -15.39 -22.59
CA GLU A 312 -8.34 -14.79 -23.39
C GLU A 312 -7.95 -14.88 -24.89
N LYS A 313 -8.23 -16.04 -25.49
CA LYS A 313 -8.03 -16.25 -26.94
C LYS A 313 -9.33 -16.21 -27.68
#